data_e5b0f568eac2589bd91ae5374e01c314
#
_entry.id   e5b0f568eac2589bd91ae5374e01c314
#
_cell.length_a   1.000
_cell.length_b   1.000
_cell.length_c   1.000
_cell.angle_alpha   90.00
_cell.angle_beta   90.00
_cell.angle_gamma   90.00
#
_symmetry.space_group_name_H-M   'P 1'
#
loop_
_entity.id
_entity.type
_entity.pdbx_description
1 polymer ?
#
loop_
_entity_poly.entity_id
_entity_poly.type
_entity_poly.pdbx_seq_one_letter_code
_entity_poly.pdbx_strand_id
1 'polypeptide(L)'
;MTLDGNKVTMPEGVTLDLGAAGKGIGCDAAQKILDADKNVSGMILNLGGSSVMSYGSKPDGSAWQVAVTDPRDTEGDYLGVVTLNGTEFLSTSGDYEKYFIEDGVRYHHILDPATGYPARSGLTSVTVVCDDGLNADGLYTAYFVLGKE
;
A
#
# COMPACT_ATOMS: atom_id res chain seq x y z
N MET A 1 -5.23 -13.26 20.73
CA MET A 1 -6.32 -12.83 19.84
C MET A 1 -7.06 -14.05 19.31
N THR A 2 -8.38 -14.04 19.37
CA THR A 2 -9.22 -15.10 18.78
C THR A 2 -10.25 -14.47 17.84
N LEU A 3 -10.61 -15.20 16.78
CA LEU A 3 -11.62 -14.83 15.81
C LEU A 3 -12.75 -15.85 15.87
N ASP A 4 -13.99 -15.36 16.06
CA ASP A 4 -15.20 -16.16 16.04
C ASP A 4 -16.24 -15.47 15.14
N GLY A 5 -16.41 -15.96 13.92
CA GLY A 5 -17.15 -15.28 12.86
C GLY A 5 -16.58 -13.87 12.62
N ASN A 6 -17.41 -12.84 12.84
CA ASN A 6 -17.00 -11.44 12.71
C ASN A 6 -16.55 -10.80 14.04
N LYS A 7 -16.42 -11.60 15.10
CA LYS A 7 -16.03 -11.12 16.42
C LYS A 7 -14.56 -11.40 16.68
N VAL A 8 -13.80 -10.31 16.91
CA VAL A 8 -12.40 -10.38 17.35
C VAL A 8 -12.34 -10.16 18.85
N THR A 9 -11.68 -11.09 19.57
CA THR A 9 -11.41 -10.94 21.01
C THR A 9 -9.92 -10.74 21.21
N MET A 10 -9.57 -9.61 21.84
CA MET A 10 -8.19 -9.22 22.11
C MET A 10 -7.84 -9.52 23.56
N PRO A 11 -6.60 -9.94 23.87
CA PRO A 11 -6.10 -9.95 25.24
C PRO A 11 -6.12 -8.55 25.85
N GLU A 12 -6.20 -8.45 27.17
CA GLU A 12 -6.10 -7.17 27.89
C GLU A 12 -4.76 -6.47 27.59
N GLY A 13 -4.82 -5.16 27.33
CA GLY A 13 -3.63 -4.34 27.00
C GLY A 13 -3.13 -4.46 25.56
N VAL A 14 -3.75 -5.31 24.72
CA VAL A 14 -3.41 -5.43 23.29
C VAL A 14 -4.33 -4.53 22.46
N THR A 15 -3.74 -3.76 21.55
CA THR A 15 -4.45 -2.94 20.57
C THR A 15 -4.21 -3.46 19.15
N LEU A 16 -5.16 -3.20 18.26
CA LEU A 16 -5.05 -3.54 16.85
C LEU A 16 -4.82 -2.26 16.04
N ASP A 17 -3.75 -2.24 15.24
CA ASP A 17 -3.48 -1.20 14.26
C ASP A 17 -3.79 -1.73 12.86
N LEU A 18 -4.67 -1.04 12.13
CA LEU A 18 -5.07 -1.37 10.76
C LEU A 18 -4.32 -0.52 9.71
N GLY A 19 -3.24 0.13 10.08
CA GLY A 19 -2.48 1.04 9.21
C GLY A 19 -1.97 0.37 7.92
N ALA A 20 -1.67 -0.93 7.99
CA ALA A 20 -1.21 -1.72 6.83
C ALA A 20 -2.33 -2.22 5.90
N ALA A 21 -3.61 -1.90 6.19
CA ALA A 21 -4.74 -2.38 5.40
C ALA A 21 -5.81 -1.31 5.14
N GLY A 22 -5.80 -0.24 5.95
CA GLY A 22 -6.89 0.73 5.99
C GLY A 22 -7.10 1.51 4.70
N LYS A 23 -6.03 1.80 3.97
CA LYS A 23 -6.10 2.53 2.70
C LYS A 23 -6.64 1.64 1.59
N GLY A 24 -6.19 0.39 1.50
CA GLY A 24 -6.71 -0.61 0.56
C GLY A 24 -8.21 -0.85 0.77
N ILE A 25 -8.64 -1.04 2.01
CA ILE A 25 -10.07 -1.13 2.35
C ILE A 25 -10.83 0.13 1.91
N GLY A 26 -10.23 1.32 2.07
CA GLY A 26 -10.81 2.58 1.61
C GLY A 26 -10.97 2.63 0.09
N CYS A 27 -10.00 2.12 -0.65
CA CYS A 27 -10.06 1.98 -2.10
C CYS A 27 -11.16 0.99 -2.53
N ASP A 28 -11.25 -0.17 -1.89
CA ASP A 28 -12.31 -1.17 -2.17
C ASP A 28 -13.71 -0.62 -1.88
N ALA A 29 -13.85 0.18 -0.84
CA ALA A 29 -15.11 0.86 -0.54
C ALA A 29 -15.46 1.92 -1.61
N ALA A 30 -14.47 2.68 -2.08
CA ALA A 30 -14.64 3.64 -3.16
C ALA A 30 -15.03 2.95 -4.48
N GLN A 31 -14.40 1.83 -4.83
CA GLN A 31 -14.77 1.04 -6.00
C GLN A 31 -16.25 0.65 -5.98
N LYS A 32 -16.75 0.13 -4.86
CA LYS A 32 -18.17 -0.26 -4.72
C LYS A 32 -19.13 0.91 -4.96
N ILE A 33 -18.75 2.12 -4.54
CA ILE A 33 -19.53 3.34 -4.78
C ILE A 33 -19.52 3.67 -6.28
N LEU A 34 -18.36 3.61 -6.93
CA LEU A 34 -18.19 3.90 -8.35
C LEU A 34 -18.93 2.89 -9.23
N ASP A 35 -18.90 1.62 -8.89
CA ASP A 35 -19.62 0.56 -9.60
C ASP A 35 -21.15 0.79 -9.60
N ALA A 36 -21.64 1.43 -8.55
CA ALA A 36 -23.06 1.80 -8.42
C ALA A 36 -23.42 3.10 -9.16
N ASP A 37 -22.45 4.00 -9.40
CA ASP A 37 -22.66 5.29 -10.07
C ASP A 37 -22.28 5.22 -11.55
N LYS A 38 -23.30 5.16 -12.42
CA LYS A 38 -23.13 5.09 -13.88
C LYS A 38 -22.68 6.40 -14.54
N ASN A 39 -22.58 7.49 -13.78
CA ASN A 39 -22.12 8.78 -14.31
C ASN A 39 -20.59 8.95 -14.24
N VAL A 40 -19.89 8.07 -13.51
CA VAL A 40 -18.42 8.09 -13.41
C VAL A 40 -17.84 7.05 -14.36
N SER A 41 -17.09 7.50 -15.36
CA SER A 41 -16.43 6.64 -16.35
C SER A 41 -14.95 6.41 -16.06
N GLY A 42 -14.33 7.24 -15.22
CA GLY A 42 -12.93 7.09 -14.84
C GLY A 42 -12.54 7.97 -13.67
N MET A 43 -11.68 7.44 -12.82
CA MET A 43 -11.14 8.14 -11.64
C MET A 43 -9.76 7.58 -11.29
N ILE A 44 -8.91 8.43 -10.73
CA ILE A 44 -7.74 8.02 -9.97
C ILE A 44 -7.92 8.48 -8.52
N LEU A 45 -7.83 7.56 -7.58
CA LEU A 45 -7.87 7.83 -6.14
C LEU A 45 -6.50 7.59 -5.55
N ASN A 46 -5.92 8.60 -4.90
CA ASN A 46 -4.63 8.50 -4.24
C ASN A 46 -4.80 8.77 -2.74
N LEU A 47 -4.55 7.77 -1.92
CA LEU A 47 -4.63 7.83 -0.47
C LEU A 47 -3.22 7.99 0.15
N GLY A 48 -2.74 9.23 0.15
CA GLY A 48 -1.48 9.61 0.79
C GLY A 48 -0.23 9.07 0.10
N GLY A 49 -0.25 8.89 -1.21
CA GLY A 49 0.90 8.50 -2.03
C GLY A 49 1.22 7.00 -2.04
N SER A 50 0.86 6.26 -1.00
CA SER A 50 1.23 4.84 -0.88
C SER A 50 0.16 3.87 -1.37
N SER A 51 -1.10 4.27 -1.47
CA SER A 51 -2.19 3.41 -1.99
C SER A 51 -2.97 4.19 -3.04
N VAL A 52 -2.97 3.68 -4.26
CA VAL A 52 -3.59 4.29 -5.43
C VAL A 52 -4.56 3.29 -6.05
N MET A 53 -5.76 3.76 -6.41
CA MET A 53 -6.72 2.99 -7.19
C MET A 53 -7.00 3.72 -8.50
N SER A 54 -6.89 3.04 -9.62
CA SER A 54 -7.48 3.45 -10.88
C SER A 54 -8.89 2.89 -11.01
N TYR A 55 -9.75 3.61 -11.74
CA TYR A 55 -11.07 3.17 -12.13
C TYR A 55 -11.34 3.63 -13.56
N GLY A 56 -11.81 2.73 -14.41
CA GLY A 56 -12.09 3.04 -15.80
C GLY A 56 -10.87 3.59 -16.56
N SER A 57 -11.07 4.63 -17.35
CA SER A 57 -10.01 5.27 -18.15
C SER A 57 -10.02 6.79 -18.01
N LYS A 58 -8.96 7.44 -18.49
CA LYS A 58 -8.93 8.89 -18.65
C LYS A 58 -9.98 9.37 -19.67
N PRO A 59 -10.31 10.67 -19.67
CA PRO A 59 -11.30 11.23 -20.63
C PRO A 59 -10.97 11.01 -22.10
N ASP A 60 -9.69 10.85 -22.43
CA ASP A 60 -9.19 10.55 -23.78
C ASP A 60 -9.17 9.04 -24.10
N GLY A 61 -9.65 8.20 -23.19
CA GLY A 61 -9.68 6.75 -23.32
C GLY A 61 -8.35 6.06 -22.96
N SER A 62 -7.30 6.79 -22.64
CA SER A 62 -6.01 6.21 -22.28
C SER A 62 -6.02 5.65 -20.84
N ALA A 63 -5.09 4.73 -20.57
CA ALA A 63 -4.86 4.15 -19.25
C ALA A 63 -4.27 5.17 -18.27
N TRP A 64 -4.46 4.93 -16.99
CA TRP A 64 -3.83 5.71 -15.92
C TRP A 64 -2.35 5.36 -15.79
N GLN A 65 -1.55 6.35 -15.44
CA GLN A 65 -0.11 6.17 -15.23
C GLN A 65 0.27 6.70 -13.86
N VAL A 66 0.97 5.89 -13.09
CA VAL A 66 1.42 6.19 -11.73
C VAL A 66 2.94 6.05 -11.67
N ALA A 67 3.62 7.13 -11.29
CA ALA A 67 5.06 7.10 -11.10
C ALA A 67 5.40 6.39 -9.78
N VAL A 68 6.41 5.53 -9.80
CA VAL A 68 6.99 4.88 -8.62
C VAL A 68 8.23 5.65 -8.22
N THR A 69 8.20 6.25 -7.03
CA THR A 69 9.28 7.08 -6.49
C THR A 69 10.56 6.26 -6.29
N ASP A 70 11.71 6.86 -6.61
CA ASP A 70 13.00 6.29 -6.21
C ASP A 70 13.17 6.47 -4.69
N PRO A 71 13.29 5.37 -3.92
CA PRO A 71 13.37 5.44 -2.46
C PRO A 71 14.68 6.04 -1.94
N ARG A 72 15.66 6.30 -2.79
CA ARG A 72 16.97 6.84 -2.43
C ARG A 72 17.25 8.20 -3.03
N ASP A 73 16.44 8.64 -3.96
CA ASP A 73 16.58 9.96 -4.53
C ASP A 73 15.96 11.03 -3.62
N THR A 74 16.66 12.15 -3.46
CA THR A 74 16.23 13.31 -2.66
C THR A 74 15.64 14.43 -3.52
N GLU A 75 15.75 14.34 -4.84
CA GLU A 75 15.32 15.37 -5.79
C GLU A 75 13.93 15.09 -6.38
N GLY A 76 13.37 13.90 -6.12
CA GLY A 76 12.01 13.53 -6.51
C GLY A 76 11.93 12.76 -7.83
N ASP A 77 13.00 12.08 -8.21
CA ASP A 77 13.02 11.19 -9.36
C ASP A 77 12.19 9.91 -9.13
N TYR A 78 11.86 9.22 -10.19
CA TYR A 78 11.13 7.95 -10.13
C TYR A 78 11.93 6.82 -10.76
N LEU A 79 11.72 5.61 -10.22
CA LEU A 79 12.23 4.37 -10.79
C LEU A 79 11.58 4.05 -12.14
N GLY A 80 10.34 4.48 -12.32
CA GLY A 80 9.57 4.22 -13.52
C GLY A 80 8.10 4.58 -13.39
N VAL A 81 7.31 4.18 -14.38
CA VAL A 81 5.88 4.43 -14.45
C VAL A 81 5.14 3.11 -14.62
N VAL A 82 4.15 2.88 -13.79
CA VAL A 82 3.21 1.76 -13.89
C VAL A 82 1.96 2.22 -14.62
N THR A 83 1.56 1.48 -15.63
CA THR A 83 0.29 1.69 -16.33
C THR A 83 -0.80 0.84 -15.70
N LEU A 84 -1.86 1.50 -15.22
CA LEU A 84 -3.04 0.86 -14.64
C LEU A 84 -4.19 0.88 -15.64
N ASN A 85 -4.81 -0.27 -15.85
CA ASN A 85 -5.88 -0.46 -16.83
C ASN A 85 -7.21 -0.80 -16.13
N GLY A 86 -8.24 -0.03 -16.40
CA GLY A 86 -9.54 -0.26 -15.76
C GLY A 86 -9.47 -0.03 -14.25
N THR A 87 -9.90 -1.01 -13.48
CA THR A 87 -9.83 -0.95 -12.00
C THR A 87 -8.69 -1.81 -11.50
N GLU A 88 -7.64 -1.15 -11.07
CA GLU A 88 -6.44 -1.76 -10.50
C GLU A 88 -5.98 -0.96 -9.28
N PHE A 89 -5.35 -1.65 -8.36
CA PHE A 89 -4.84 -1.09 -7.10
C PHE A 89 -3.32 -1.21 -7.09
N LEU A 90 -2.66 -0.10 -6.80
CA LEU A 90 -1.22 -0.03 -6.62
C LEU A 90 -0.92 0.41 -5.21
N SER A 91 -0.16 -0.39 -4.48
CA SER A 91 0.30 -0.02 -3.13
C SER A 91 1.81 -0.13 -3.02
N THR A 92 2.42 0.86 -2.35
CA THR A 92 3.87 0.94 -2.17
C THR A 92 4.23 1.06 -0.70
N SER A 93 5.18 0.26 -0.26
CA SER A 93 5.81 0.33 1.06
C SER A 93 7.30 0.60 0.92
N GLY A 94 7.84 1.45 1.79
CA GLY A 94 9.25 1.77 1.75
C GLY A 94 9.81 2.19 3.12
N ASP A 95 11.11 1.99 3.31
CA ASP A 95 11.83 2.35 4.52
C ASP A 95 12.13 3.85 4.64
N TYR A 96 11.75 4.63 3.63
CA TYR A 96 11.99 6.07 3.50
C TYR A 96 10.82 6.96 3.93
N GLU A 97 9.64 6.39 4.09
CA GLU A 97 8.40 7.15 4.41
C GLU A 97 8.40 7.65 5.86
N LYS A 98 8.53 6.71 6.80
CA LYS A 98 8.49 6.99 8.25
C LYS A 98 9.65 6.27 8.92
N TYR A 99 10.66 7.02 9.32
CA TYR A 99 11.86 6.48 9.97
C TYR A 99 12.52 7.53 10.87
N PHE A 100 13.41 7.07 11.73
CA PHE A 100 14.41 7.90 12.39
C PHE A 100 15.80 7.26 12.21
N ILE A 101 16.85 8.03 12.47
CA ILE A 101 18.23 7.54 12.43
C ILE A 101 18.82 7.66 13.82
N GLU A 102 19.40 6.57 14.32
CA GLU A 102 20.13 6.50 15.57
C GLU A 102 21.45 5.76 15.30
N ASP A 103 22.56 6.35 15.69
CA ASP A 103 23.93 5.83 15.47
C ASP A 103 24.21 5.41 14.02
N GLY A 104 23.69 6.18 13.05
CA GLY A 104 23.83 5.89 11.62
C GLY A 104 22.94 4.74 11.10
N VAL A 105 22.10 4.16 11.94
CA VAL A 105 21.16 3.09 11.58
C VAL A 105 19.76 3.68 11.37
N ARG A 106 19.12 3.30 10.27
CA ARG A 106 17.74 3.68 9.97
C ARG A 106 16.75 2.74 10.65
N TYR A 107 15.83 3.30 11.42
CA TYR A 107 14.73 2.58 12.06
C TYR A 107 13.41 3.04 11.42
N HIS A 108 12.87 2.23 10.55
CA HIS A 108 11.62 2.51 9.84
C HIS A 108 10.42 1.79 10.50
N HIS A 109 9.21 2.18 10.12
CA HIS A 109 7.95 1.75 10.73
C HIS A 109 7.49 0.33 10.34
N ILE A 110 8.12 -0.30 9.36
CA ILE A 110 7.74 -1.65 8.91
C ILE A 110 8.49 -2.66 9.78
N LEU A 111 7.78 -3.26 10.73
CA LEU A 111 8.37 -4.15 11.70
C LEU A 111 8.29 -5.62 11.26
N ASP A 112 9.34 -6.36 11.52
CA ASP A 112 9.33 -7.82 11.43
C ASP A 112 8.65 -8.39 12.69
N PRO A 113 7.52 -9.12 12.54
CA PRO A 113 6.79 -9.66 13.68
C PRO A 113 7.55 -10.73 14.46
N ALA A 114 8.58 -11.35 13.87
CA ALA A 114 9.41 -12.32 14.57
C ALA A 114 10.38 -11.68 15.54
N THR A 115 10.84 -10.45 15.27
CA THR A 115 11.86 -9.76 16.06
C THR A 115 11.32 -8.55 16.82
N GLY A 116 10.23 -7.94 16.34
CA GLY A 116 9.69 -6.66 16.85
C GLY A 116 10.53 -5.44 16.44
N TYR A 117 11.56 -5.62 15.60
CA TYR A 117 12.40 -4.55 15.08
C TYR A 117 12.09 -4.27 13.60
N PRO A 118 12.55 -3.13 13.05
CA PRO A 118 12.43 -2.86 11.61
C PRO A 118 12.97 -4.01 10.77
N ALA A 119 12.21 -4.43 9.76
CA ALA A 119 12.60 -5.51 8.86
C ALA A 119 13.92 -5.22 8.16
N ARG A 120 14.76 -6.25 7.99
CA ARG A 120 16.09 -6.18 7.39
C ARG A 120 16.19 -7.10 6.17
N SER A 121 15.18 -7.09 5.33
CA SER A 121 15.04 -7.94 4.14
C SER A 121 15.95 -7.57 2.96
N GLY A 122 16.67 -6.45 3.06
CA GLY A 122 17.50 -5.91 1.96
C GLY A 122 16.69 -5.17 0.89
N LEU A 123 15.38 -5.02 1.07
CA LEU A 123 14.52 -4.20 0.23
C LEU A 123 14.43 -2.77 0.77
N THR A 124 14.35 -1.81 -0.12
CA THR A 124 14.15 -0.39 0.21
C THR A 124 12.71 0.05 -0.07
N SER A 125 12.08 -0.56 -1.05
CA SER A 125 10.70 -0.33 -1.44
C SER A 125 10.12 -1.58 -2.10
N VAL A 126 8.81 -1.76 -1.96
CA VAL A 126 8.02 -2.77 -2.66
C VAL A 126 6.76 -2.10 -3.19
N THR A 127 6.50 -2.25 -4.47
CA THR A 127 5.25 -1.83 -5.10
C THR A 127 4.52 -3.06 -5.63
N VAL A 128 3.24 -3.17 -5.31
CA VAL A 128 2.38 -4.27 -5.73
C VAL A 128 1.20 -3.71 -6.50
N VAL A 129 0.81 -4.38 -7.59
CA VAL A 129 -0.41 -4.12 -8.33
C VAL A 129 -1.32 -5.35 -8.21
N CYS A 130 -2.57 -5.13 -7.81
CA CYS A 130 -3.58 -6.17 -7.59
C CYS A 130 -4.95 -5.71 -8.07
N ASP A 131 -5.91 -6.65 -8.11
CA ASP A 131 -7.31 -6.42 -8.42
C ASP A 131 -8.14 -6.03 -7.17
N ASP A 132 -7.51 -6.01 -5.99
CA ASP A 132 -8.15 -5.83 -4.68
C ASP A 132 -7.24 -4.97 -3.78
N GLY A 133 -7.80 -3.91 -3.22
CA GLY A 133 -7.04 -2.93 -2.46
C GLY A 133 -6.51 -3.47 -1.13
N LEU A 134 -7.31 -4.28 -0.43
CA LEU A 134 -6.88 -4.92 0.81
C LEU A 134 -5.68 -5.84 0.58
N ASN A 135 -5.73 -6.66 -0.50
CA ASN A 135 -4.63 -7.53 -0.87
C ASN A 135 -3.40 -6.73 -1.30
N ALA A 136 -3.56 -5.65 -2.08
CA ALA A 136 -2.45 -4.78 -2.43
C ALA A 136 -1.72 -4.26 -1.18
N ASP A 137 -2.47 -3.70 -0.21
CA ASP A 137 -1.92 -3.19 1.05
C ASP A 137 -1.31 -4.28 1.95
N GLY A 138 -1.90 -5.48 1.99
CA GLY A 138 -1.36 -6.59 2.78
C GLY A 138 -0.07 -7.16 2.18
N LEU A 139 -0.07 -7.38 0.86
CA LEU A 139 1.02 -8.04 0.16
C LEU A 139 2.29 -7.20 0.11
N TYR A 140 2.22 -5.88 -0.12
CA TYR A 140 3.43 -5.07 -0.18
C TYR A 140 4.19 -5.07 1.16
N THR A 141 3.46 -5.01 2.28
CA THR A 141 4.07 -5.08 3.62
C THR A 141 4.68 -6.46 3.87
N ALA A 142 3.95 -7.54 3.52
CA ALA A 142 4.44 -8.90 3.67
C ALA A 142 5.71 -9.15 2.85
N TYR A 143 5.72 -8.77 1.57
CA TYR A 143 6.90 -8.91 0.71
C TYR A 143 8.08 -8.06 1.18
N PHE A 144 7.81 -6.86 1.72
CA PHE A 144 8.87 -6.04 2.30
C PHE A 144 9.54 -6.74 3.49
N VAL A 145 8.79 -7.40 4.36
CA VAL A 145 9.31 -8.14 5.52
C VAL A 145 10.02 -9.42 5.10
N LEU A 146 9.41 -10.21 4.19
CA LEU A 146 9.93 -11.51 3.76
C LEU A 146 11.19 -11.39 2.88
N GLY A 147 11.31 -10.33 2.08
CA GLY A 147 12.46 -10.15 1.20
C GLY A 147 12.31 -10.85 -0.15
N LYS A 148 13.45 -11.20 -0.77
CA LYS A 148 13.53 -11.71 -2.14
C LYS A 148 13.54 -13.24 -2.25
N GLU A 149 13.53 -13.96 -1.14
CA GLU A 149 13.63 -15.43 -1.14
C GLU A 149 12.25 -16.10 -1.19
#